data_4ac1be2402af2facdf68abdf2c2197b3
#
_entry.id   4ac1be2402af2facdf68abdf2c2197b3
#
_cell.length_a   1.000
_cell.length_b   1.000
_cell.length_c   1.000
_cell.angle_alpha   90.00
_cell.angle_beta   90.00
_cell.angle_gamma   90.00
#
_symmetry.space_group_name_H-M   'P 1'
#
loop_
_entity.id
_entity.type
_entity.pdbx_description
1 polymer ?
#
loop_
_entity_poly.entity_id
_entity_poly.type
_entity_poly.pdbx_seq_one_letter_code
_entity_poly.pdbx_strand_id
1 'polypeptide(L)'
;APVESEFALKNYAVYRGNTKLGETDGTTFTEQQSPDGYYDYAVKAVYADGVESLPAVETMAKGNRPTYSLPFSEDFTGGLTPENWIIEKLDGKMQDQYLWRFDNWYEIPVTSGNFEGDFASISSAVAGYTLVWAVLDTPPLVRGELKDGEKTFLEFDIDYNATTKKSTEAGVYYSYNAVEWAPIETLKGYTAEDLADGETTKPEHKVYDITKCFTDDTTPVYLAWQYKGKLAQHMAIDNVRVYNGESASIAAANADMKFRVEGNAIVVGGMAGNVSVCTPSGMCLAEARLNAGDTATLPLAKGVNIISIRTADGVKTMKINK
;
A
#
# COMPACT_ATOMS: atom_id res chain seq x y z
N ALA A 1 3.97 -16.86 47.69
CA ALA A 1 4.80 -16.20 46.70
C ALA A 1 3.92 -15.23 45.92
N PRO A 2 4.29 -13.97 45.70
CA PRO A 2 3.51 -13.12 44.82
C PRO A 2 3.52 -13.75 43.41
N VAL A 3 2.36 -13.86 42.80
CA VAL A 3 2.23 -14.23 41.39
C VAL A 3 2.91 -13.08 40.64
N GLU A 4 4.05 -13.36 40.01
CA GLU A 4 4.65 -12.39 39.08
C GLU A 4 3.61 -12.13 38.00
N SER A 5 3.19 -10.90 37.87
CA SER A 5 2.19 -10.49 36.89
C SER A 5 2.79 -10.74 35.49
N GLU A 6 2.04 -11.43 34.63
CA GLU A 6 2.39 -11.61 33.20
C GLU A 6 2.68 -10.29 32.50
N PHE A 7 2.21 -9.18 33.06
CA PHE A 7 2.41 -7.81 32.60
C PHE A 7 3.54 -7.07 33.32
N ALA A 8 4.49 -7.77 33.94
CA ALA A 8 5.66 -7.09 34.50
C ALA A 8 6.48 -6.46 33.38
N LEU A 9 6.72 -5.15 33.47
CA LEU A 9 7.58 -4.43 32.52
C LEU A 9 9.00 -5.02 32.59
N LYS A 10 9.54 -5.40 31.44
CA LYS A 10 10.90 -5.89 31.30
C LYS A 10 11.85 -4.74 30.89
N ASN A 11 11.57 -4.08 29.77
CA ASN A 11 12.34 -2.97 29.22
C ASN A 11 11.48 -2.18 28.20
N TYR A 12 12.12 -1.28 27.47
CA TYR A 12 11.49 -0.54 26.35
C TYR A 12 12.21 -0.85 25.05
N ALA A 13 11.46 -1.08 23.98
CA ALA A 13 11.95 -1.18 22.62
C ALA A 13 11.79 0.17 21.92
N VAL A 14 12.82 0.63 21.23
CA VAL A 14 12.86 1.90 20.49
C VAL A 14 12.95 1.64 19.00
N TYR A 15 12.13 2.34 18.25
CA TYR A 15 11.99 2.20 16.80
C TYR A 15 12.17 3.54 16.09
N ARG A 16 12.64 3.51 14.85
CA ARG A 16 12.53 4.58 13.86
C ARG A 16 11.75 4.02 12.68
N GLY A 17 10.58 4.58 12.39
CA GLY A 17 9.63 3.93 11.50
C GLY A 17 9.40 2.49 11.97
N ASN A 18 9.51 1.55 11.08
CA ASN A 18 9.37 0.11 11.37
C ASN A 18 10.70 -0.57 11.76
N THR A 19 11.81 0.17 11.80
CA THR A 19 13.12 -0.36 12.15
C THR A 19 13.38 -0.31 13.64
N LYS A 20 13.54 -1.48 14.29
CA LYS A 20 13.93 -1.55 15.71
C LYS A 20 15.38 -1.11 15.88
N LEU A 21 15.60 -0.01 16.61
CA LEU A 21 16.93 0.54 16.90
C LEU A 21 17.61 -0.17 18.06
N GLY A 22 16.84 -0.64 19.04
CA GLY A 22 17.36 -1.33 20.22
C GLY A 22 16.38 -1.36 21.39
N GLU A 23 16.91 -1.73 22.55
CA GLU A 23 16.17 -1.77 23.81
C GLU A 23 16.90 -1.00 24.90
N THR A 24 16.16 -0.51 25.90
CA THR A 24 16.69 0.19 27.06
C THR A 24 15.86 -0.13 28.31
N ASP A 25 16.53 -0.33 29.45
CA ASP A 25 15.88 -0.47 30.76
C ASP A 25 15.58 0.89 31.42
N GLY A 26 16.13 1.95 30.84
CA GLY A 26 15.99 3.33 31.34
C GLY A 26 14.98 4.15 30.55
N THR A 27 14.94 5.45 30.86
CA THR A 27 14.08 6.44 30.21
C THR A 27 14.79 7.20 29.07
N THR A 28 16.01 6.76 28.71
CA THR A 28 16.82 7.39 27.66
C THR A 28 17.37 6.32 26.71
N PHE A 29 17.37 6.67 25.42
CA PHE A 29 18.02 5.93 24.35
C PHE A 29 18.72 6.92 23.42
N THR A 30 19.89 6.56 22.89
CA THR A 30 20.63 7.42 21.96
C THR A 30 20.93 6.70 20.68
N GLU A 31 20.39 7.18 19.58
CA GLU A 31 20.80 6.77 18.24
C GLU A 31 22.08 7.50 17.84
N GLN A 32 23.17 6.76 17.58
CA GLN A 32 24.51 7.35 17.38
C GLN A 32 24.63 8.10 16.05
N GLN A 33 23.93 7.67 15.02
CA GLN A 33 24.02 8.24 13.68
C GLN A 33 22.62 8.31 13.07
N SER A 34 21.76 9.17 13.62
CA SER A 34 20.44 9.42 13.04
C SER A 34 20.61 9.98 11.61
N PRO A 35 20.02 9.35 10.58
CA PRO A 35 20.07 9.88 9.22
C PRO A 35 19.26 11.18 9.08
N ASP A 36 19.52 11.93 8.02
CA ASP A 36 18.65 13.02 7.63
C ASP A 36 17.33 12.46 7.08
N GLY A 37 16.22 13.14 7.37
CA GLY A 37 14.92 12.75 6.92
C GLY A 37 13.79 13.11 7.90
N TYR A 38 12.65 12.51 7.67
CA TYR A 38 11.44 12.66 8.44
C TYR A 38 11.00 11.28 8.95
N TYR A 39 10.95 11.11 10.27
CA TYR A 39 10.79 9.82 10.90
C TYR A 39 9.85 9.89 12.09
N ASP A 40 9.00 8.88 12.22
CA ASP A 40 8.33 8.57 13.46
C ASP A 40 9.28 7.74 14.34
N TYR A 41 9.58 8.25 15.54
CA TYR A 41 10.23 7.47 16.58
C TYR A 41 9.18 6.92 17.51
N ALA A 42 9.24 5.63 17.77
CA ALA A 42 8.28 4.94 18.61
C ALA A 42 8.97 4.25 19.78
N VAL A 43 8.32 4.28 20.94
CA VAL A 43 8.73 3.54 22.12
C VAL A 43 7.59 2.60 22.51
N LYS A 44 7.91 1.32 22.67
CA LYS A 44 6.97 0.29 23.16
C LYS A 44 7.49 -0.30 24.46
N ALA A 45 6.62 -0.51 25.43
CA ALA A 45 6.93 -1.32 26.59
C ALA A 45 7.01 -2.79 26.20
N VAL A 46 8.07 -3.47 26.64
CA VAL A 46 8.25 -4.92 26.47
C VAL A 46 7.96 -5.58 27.79
N TYR A 47 7.03 -6.52 27.83
CA TYR A 47 6.64 -7.24 29.02
C TYR A 47 7.43 -8.53 29.21
N ALA A 48 7.32 -9.15 30.38
CA ALA A 48 8.10 -10.34 30.76
C ALA A 48 7.84 -11.55 29.83
N ASP A 49 6.65 -11.63 29.25
CA ASP A 49 6.24 -12.64 28.25
C ASP A 49 6.75 -12.33 26.82
N GLY A 50 7.40 -11.18 26.61
CA GLY A 50 7.90 -10.73 25.32
C GLY A 50 6.88 -9.97 24.46
N VAL A 51 5.66 -9.75 24.95
CA VAL A 51 4.65 -8.94 24.26
C VAL A 51 5.05 -7.47 24.33
N GLU A 52 4.85 -6.73 23.24
CA GLU A 52 5.06 -5.28 23.17
C GLU A 52 3.71 -4.55 23.32
N SER A 53 3.74 -3.38 23.96
CA SER A 53 2.59 -2.47 24.03
C SER A 53 2.34 -1.79 22.68
N LEU A 54 1.21 -1.09 22.58
CA LEU A 54 1.03 -0.07 21.55
C LEU A 54 2.15 0.98 21.64
N PRO A 55 2.60 1.55 20.51
CA PRO A 55 3.68 2.53 20.48
C PRO A 55 3.26 3.88 21.06
N ALA A 56 4.14 4.52 21.79
CA ALA A 56 4.13 5.98 21.97
C ALA A 56 5.01 6.57 20.87
N VAL A 57 4.44 7.42 20.02
CA VAL A 57 5.09 7.91 18.80
C VAL A 57 5.34 9.42 18.90
N GLU A 58 6.51 9.85 18.44
CA GLU A 58 6.88 11.25 18.23
C GLU A 58 7.56 11.39 16.88
N THR A 59 7.10 12.33 16.07
CA THR A 59 7.69 12.60 14.75
C THR A 59 8.84 13.58 14.85
N MET A 60 9.96 13.27 14.23
CA MET A 60 11.16 14.09 14.21
C MET A 60 11.64 14.32 12.77
N ALA A 61 12.02 15.56 12.48
CA ALA A 61 12.65 15.96 11.22
C ALA A 61 14.11 16.32 11.45
N LYS A 62 15.00 15.86 10.58
CA LYS A 62 16.43 16.22 10.57
C LYS A 62 16.89 16.39 9.13
N GLY A 63 17.44 17.56 8.80
CA GLY A 63 17.90 17.85 7.44
C GLY A 63 16.76 17.78 6.41
N ASN A 64 17.09 17.34 5.21
CA ASN A 64 16.13 17.14 4.11
C ASN A 64 15.72 15.68 4.00
N ARG A 65 14.49 15.42 3.55
CA ARG A 65 14.09 14.05 3.17
C ARG A 65 15.00 13.53 2.06
N PRO A 66 15.56 12.31 2.18
CA PRO A 66 16.36 11.71 1.11
C PRO A 66 15.51 11.48 -0.12
N THR A 67 16.14 11.61 -1.29
CA THR A 67 15.52 11.33 -2.58
C THR A 67 15.67 9.86 -2.93
N TYR A 68 14.61 9.24 -3.40
CA TYR A 68 14.59 7.84 -3.82
C TYR A 68 14.54 7.72 -5.34
N SER A 69 15.33 6.80 -5.87
CA SER A 69 15.29 6.46 -7.31
C SER A 69 14.24 5.39 -7.57
N LEU A 70 13.65 5.42 -8.77
CA LEU A 70 12.75 4.36 -9.22
C LEU A 70 13.54 3.06 -9.57
N PRO A 71 12.96 1.85 -9.37
CA PRO A 71 11.61 1.62 -8.85
C PRO A 71 11.51 1.88 -7.34
N PHE A 72 10.39 2.44 -6.91
CA PHE A 72 10.04 2.67 -5.51
C PHE A 72 8.80 1.85 -5.16
N SER A 73 8.75 1.30 -3.94
CA SER A 73 7.57 0.58 -3.44
C SER A 73 7.40 0.76 -1.94
N GLU A 74 6.14 0.73 -1.48
CA GLU A 74 5.75 0.78 -0.08
C GLU A 74 4.50 -0.10 0.13
N ASP A 75 4.57 -1.02 1.09
CA ASP A 75 3.49 -1.93 1.47
C ASP A 75 2.94 -1.66 2.87
N PHE A 76 3.38 -0.57 3.50
CA PHE A 76 2.96 -0.10 4.82
C PHE A 76 3.10 -1.12 5.97
N THR A 77 3.85 -2.21 5.76
CA THR A 77 4.06 -3.22 6.80
C THR A 77 4.71 -2.62 8.04
N GLY A 78 4.17 -2.94 9.23
CA GLY A 78 4.73 -2.58 10.54
C GLY A 78 3.88 -1.59 11.35
N GLY A 79 2.81 -1.05 10.78
CA GLY A 79 1.79 -0.28 11.52
C GLY A 79 2.20 1.13 11.95
N LEU A 80 3.36 1.63 11.49
CA LEU A 80 3.85 3.00 11.72
C LEU A 80 3.97 3.75 10.40
N THR A 81 4.05 5.11 10.48
CA THR A 81 4.35 5.91 9.29
C THR A 81 5.67 5.45 8.68
N PRO A 82 5.69 5.09 7.38
CA PRO A 82 6.93 4.69 6.72
C PRO A 82 7.97 5.82 6.74
N GLU A 83 9.24 5.45 6.68
CA GLU A 83 10.34 6.41 6.72
C GLU A 83 10.23 7.44 5.57
N ASN A 84 10.34 8.72 5.91
CA ASN A 84 10.29 9.85 4.98
C ASN A 84 8.93 10.11 4.30
N TRP A 85 7.88 9.40 4.67
CA TRP A 85 6.51 9.78 4.35
C TRP A 85 6.05 10.90 5.29
N ILE A 86 5.17 11.77 4.82
CA ILE A 86 4.60 12.84 5.64
C ILE A 86 3.09 12.76 5.63
N ILE A 87 2.50 12.96 6.81
CA ILE A 87 1.08 13.18 6.98
C ILE A 87 0.86 14.67 7.25
N GLU A 88 0.15 15.34 6.37
CA GLU A 88 -0.18 16.75 6.53
C GLU A 88 -1.66 16.93 6.87
N LYS A 89 -1.91 17.65 7.96
CA LYS A 89 -3.25 18.02 8.39
C LYS A 89 -3.65 19.35 7.74
N LEU A 90 -4.66 19.31 6.85
CA LEU A 90 -5.13 20.49 6.11
C LEU A 90 -6.26 21.24 6.82
N ASP A 91 -6.97 20.64 7.79
CA ASP A 91 -7.91 21.34 8.68
C ASP A 91 -7.35 21.41 10.10
N GLY A 92 -6.98 22.58 10.55
CA GLY A 92 -6.42 22.81 11.88
C GLY A 92 -7.36 22.49 13.06
N LYS A 93 -8.64 22.23 12.80
CA LYS A 93 -9.61 21.81 13.83
C LYS A 93 -9.71 20.30 13.98
N MET A 94 -9.15 19.55 13.03
CA MET A 94 -9.10 18.09 13.08
C MET A 94 -8.15 17.63 14.20
N GLN A 95 -8.57 16.64 14.96
CA GLN A 95 -7.71 16.02 15.97
C GLN A 95 -6.74 15.05 15.31
N ASP A 96 -5.52 14.93 15.86
CA ASP A 96 -4.45 14.14 15.25
C ASP A 96 -4.77 12.63 15.22
N GLN A 97 -5.63 12.15 16.11
CA GLN A 97 -6.11 10.76 16.09
C GLN A 97 -6.91 10.38 14.82
N TYR A 98 -7.37 11.35 14.04
CA TYR A 98 -8.13 11.14 12.79
C TYR A 98 -7.26 11.34 11.53
N LEU A 99 -5.95 11.39 11.68
CA LEU A 99 -4.99 11.40 10.58
C LEU A 99 -4.87 10.03 9.92
N TRP A 100 -4.08 9.93 8.87
CA TRP A 100 -3.70 8.67 8.27
C TRP A 100 -3.07 7.74 9.31
N ARG A 101 -3.48 6.48 9.27
CA ARG A 101 -3.05 5.41 10.18
C ARG A 101 -2.60 4.20 9.37
N PHE A 102 -1.68 3.42 9.95
CA PHE A 102 -1.09 2.24 9.30
C PHE A 102 -1.34 0.94 10.07
N ASP A 103 -2.04 1.01 11.19
CA ASP A 103 -2.31 -0.08 12.13
C ASP A 103 -3.78 -0.56 12.08
N ASN A 104 -4.49 -0.22 11.04
CA ASN A 104 -5.94 -0.44 10.86
C ASN A 104 -6.79 -0.03 12.08
N TRP A 105 -6.40 1.05 12.75
CA TRP A 105 -7.13 1.59 13.91
C TRP A 105 -8.61 1.90 13.61
N TYR A 106 -8.94 2.17 12.34
CA TYR A 106 -10.30 2.44 11.90
C TYR A 106 -11.16 1.18 11.71
N GLU A 107 -10.58 -0.01 11.96
CA GLU A 107 -11.25 -1.31 11.80
C GLU A 107 -11.90 -1.49 10.43
N ILE A 108 -11.19 -1.09 9.38
CA ILE A 108 -11.67 -1.20 8.00
C ILE A 108 -11.63 -2.68 7.60
N PRO A 109 -12.76 -3.25 7.18
CA PRO A 109 -12.84 -4.67 6.85
C PRO A 109 -12.34 -4.96 5.43
N VAL A 110 -11.13 -4.57 5.09
CA VAL A 110 -10.53 -4.91 3.79
C VAL A 110 -10.05 -6.36 3.84
N THR A 111 -10.79 -7.25 3.20
CA THR A 111 -10.56 -8.70 3.28
C THR A 111 -10.29 -9.34 1.92
N SER A 112 -10.22 -8.57 0.86
CA SER A 112 -10.07 -9.09 -0.50
C SER A 112 -9.07 -8.25 -1.32
N GLY A 113 -8.72 -8.79 -2.46
CA GLY A 113 -7.74 -8.17 -3.34
C GLY A 113 -6.32 -8.41 -2.85
N ASN A 114 -5.49 -7.39 -2.97
CA ASN A 114 -4.08 -7.44 -2.63
C ASN A 114 -3.76 -6.84 -1.25
N PHE A 115 -4.77 -6.42 -0.49
CA PHE A 115 -4.56 -5.93 0.87
C PHE A 115 -4.14 -7.09 1.77
N GLU A 116 -2.89 -7.08 2.24
CA GLU A 116 -2.34 -8.08 3.17
C GLU A 116 -1.63 -7.37 4.33
N GLY A 117 -2.00 -7.68 5.57
CA GLY A 117 -1.37 -7.12 6.77
C GLY A 117 -1.80 -5.69 7.09
N ASP A 118 -0.82 -4.84 7.37
CA ASP A 118 -1.03 -3.40 7.62
C ASP A 118 -1.16 -2.63 6.31
N PHE A 119 -1.88 -1.51 6.33
CA PHE A 119 -2.09 -0.64 5.19
C PHE A 119 -2.36 0.80 5.63
N ALA A 120 -2.15 1.78 4.76
CA ALA A 120 -2.47 3.17 5.06
C ALA A 120 -3.98 3.41 4.97
N SER A 121 -4.55 4.04 6.00
CA SER A 121 -5.99 4.28 6.06
C SER A 121 -6.36 5.60 6.73
N ILE A 122 -7.48 6.17 6.32
CA ILE A 122 -8.09 7.37 6.91
C ILE A 122 -9.61 7.26 6.86
N SER A 123 -10.29 7.74 7.89
CA SER A 123 -11.76 7.70 7.93
C SER A 123 -12.33 8.90 8.67
N SER A 124 -13.44 9.42 8.18
CA SER A 124 -14.23 10.41 8.89
C SER A 124 -15.45 9.83 9.62
N ALA A 125 -15.69 8.53 9.54
CA ALA A 125 -16.83 7.86 10.19
C ALA A 125 -16.81 8.05 11.72
N VAL A 126 -15.62 7.95 12.33
CA VAL A 126 -15.44 8.05 13.78
C VAL A 126 -15.22 9.48 14.27
N ALA A 127 -15.07 10.44 13.37
CA ALA A 127 -14.78 11.86 13.71
C ALA A 127 -16.03 12.68 13.97
N GLY A 128 -17.22 12.09 13.88
CA GLY A 128 -18.49 12.77 14.06
C GLY A 128 -18.67 13.93 13.06
N TYR A 129 -19.02 15.12 13.55
CA TYR A 129 -19.20 16.30 12.69
C TYR A 129 -17.89 17.03 12.34
N THR A 130 -16.74 16.51 12.74
CA THR A 130 -15.43 17.10 12.39
C THR A 130 -15.12 16.82 10.93
N LEU A 131 -14.65 17.84 10.20
CA LEU A 131 -14.08 17.63 8.88
C LEU A 131 -12.73 16.94 9.03
N VAL A 132 -12.55 15.80 8.40
CA VAL A 132 -11.27 15.12 8.26
C VAL A 132 -10.70 15.51 6.91
N TRP A 133 -9.58 16.22 6.91
CA TRP A 133 -8.91 16.67 5.70
C TRP A 133 -7.41 16.58 5.87
N ALA A 134 -6.82 15.57 5.24
CA ALA A 134 -5.40 15.28 5.36
C ALA A 134 -4.82 14.71 4.07
N VAL A 135 -3.52 14.86 3.96
CA VAL A 135 -2.68 14.34 2.88
C VAL A 135 -1.69 13.32 3.45
N LEU A 136 -1.40 12.28 2.68
CA LEU A 136 -0.28 11.38 2.87
C LEU A 136 0.62 11.50 1.66
N ASP A 137 1.87 11.95 1.82
CA ASP A 137 2.79 12.14 0.71
C ASP A 137 4.05 11.28 0.81
N THR A 138 4.53 10.85 -0.36
CA THR A 138 5.74 10.05 -0.51
C THR A 138 7.00 10.86 -0.18
N PRO A 139 8.15 10.19 0.09
CA PRO A 139 9.44 10.86 -0.08
C PRO A 139 9.61 11.37 -1.52
N PRO A 140 10.56 12.31 -1.75
CA PRO A 140 10.88 12.78 -3.10
C PRO A 140 11.42 11.65 -3.97
N LEU A 141 10.85 11.46 -5.15
CA LEU A 141 11.18 10.42 -6.11
C LEU A 141 11.83 11.02 -7.36
N VAL A 142 12.91 10.43 -7.85
CA VAL A 142 13.51 10.76 -9.15
C VAL A 142 13.30 9.61 -10.11
N ARG A 143 12.85 9.99 -11.32
CA ARG A 143 12.50 9.02 -12.35
C ARG A 143 13.71 8.26 -12.90
N GLY A 144 14.86 8.93 -13.03
CA GLY A 144 15.98 8.44 -13.81
C GLY A 144 15.69 8.49 -15.32
N GLU A 145 16.64 8.00 -16.11
CA GLU A 145 16.54 7.99 -17.58
C GLU A 145 15.49 6.97 -18.05
N LEU A 146 14.60 7.39 -18.96
CA LEU A 146 13.67 6.51 -19.66
C LEU A 146 14.32 5.96 -20.92
N LYS A 147 14.18 4.66 -21.15
CA LYS A 147 14.50 4.06 -22.45
C LYS A 147 13.41 4.40 -23.47
N ASP A 148 13.73 4.18 -24.75
CA ASP A 148 12.77 4.42 -25.82
C ASP A 148 11.50 3.57 -25.63
N GLY A 149 10.35 4.24 -25.64
CA GLY A 149 9.04 3.62 -25.41
C GLY A 149 8.65 3.43 -23.93
N GLU A 150 9.57 3.62 -22.98
CA GLU A 150 9.23 3.55 -21.56
C GLU A 150 8.43 4.76 -21.07
N LYS A 151 7.64 4.54 -20.07
CA LYS A 151 6.84 5.51 -19.32
C LYS A 151 7.03 5.29 -17.83
N THR A 152 6.63 6.28 -17.03
CA THR A 152 6.60 6.17 -15.58
C THR A 152 5.16 5.92 -15.11
N PHE A 153 5.00 4.89 -14.29
CA PHE A 153 3.71 4.48 -13.76
C PHE A 153 3.66 4.62 -12.24
N LEU A 154 2.48 5.01 -11.75
CA LEU A 154 2.07 4.86 -10.37
C LEU A 154 1.00 3.77 -10.31
N GLU A 155 1.21 2.74 -9.48
CA GLU A 155 0.18 1.76 -9.17
C GLU A 155 0.00 1.61 -7.66
N PHE A 156 -1.22 1.28 -7.25
CA PHE A 156 -1.58 1.01 -5.86
C PHE A 156 -2.94 0.31 -5.78
N ASP A 157 -3.16 -0.37 -4.67
CA ASP A 157 -4.46 -0.91 -4.31
C ASP A 157 -5.22 0.12 -3.46
N ILE A 158 -6.52 0.22 -3.66
CA ILE A 158 -7.38 1.17 -2.96
C ILE A 158 -8.72 0.55 -2.61
N ASP A 159 -9.17 0.79 -1.37
CA ASP A 159 -10.57 0.63 -0.98
C ASP A 159 -11.09 2.01 -0.53
N TYR A 160 -12.00 2.60 -1.32
CA TYR A 160 -12.52 3.93 -1.04
C TYR A 160 -14.05 3.92 -0.96
N ASN A 161 -14.57 3.86 0.27
CA ASN A 161 -15.99 3.97 0.57
C ASN A 161 -16.39 5.42 0.78
N ALA A 162 -17.07 6.00 -0.18
CA ALA A 162 -17.47 7.39 -0.15
C ALA A 162 -18.78 7.65 0.63
N THR A 163 -19.51 6.60 1.05
CA THR A 163 -20.85 6.65 1.66
C THR A 163 -21.88 7.41 0.81
N THR A 164 -21.60 8.70 0.52
CA THR A 164 -22.30 9.55 -0.44
C THR A 164 -21.28 10.39 -1.19
N LYS A 165 -21.45 10.49 -2.51
CA LYS A 165 -20.54 11.24 -3.40
C LYS A 165 -20.49 12.75 -3.13
N LYS A 166 -21.26 13.24 -2.12
CA LYS A 166 -21.33 14.66 -1.73
C LYS A 166 -20.57 15.01 -0.45
N SER A 167 -20.22 14.01 0.35
CA SER A 167 -19.59 14.23 1.67
C SER A 167 -18.10 13.92 1.70
N THR A 168 -17.57 13.37 0.62
CA THR A 168 -16.15 13.02 0.49
C THR A 168 -15.57 13.49 -0.83
N GLU A 169 -14.31 13.90 -0.76
CA GLU A 169 -13.45 14.18 -1.90
C GLU A 169 -12.13 13.45 -1.66
N ALA A 170 -11.63 12.78 -2.67
CA ALA A 170 -10.30 12.15 -2.61
C ALA A 170 -9.61 12.28 -3.96
N GLY A 171 -8.28 12.29 -3.94
CA GLY A 171 -7.51 12.42 -5.17
C GLY A 171 -6.06 12.03 -4.98
N VAL A 172 -5.41 11.81 -6.11
CA VAL A 172 -3.96 11.61 -6.21
C VAL A 172 -3.35 12.86 -6.84
N TYR A 173 -2.27 13.32 -6.27
CA TYR A 173 -1.60 14.58 -6.62
C TYR A 173 -0.10 14.38 -6.80
N TYR A 174 0.55 15.33 -7.47
CA TYR A 174 2.01 15.44 -7.51
C TYR A 174 2.46 16.86 -7.20
N SER A 175 3.70 17.00 -6.74
CA SER A 175 4.32 18.28 -6.43
C SER A 175 5.83 18.23 -6.69
N TYR A 176 6.45 19.39 -6.96
CA TYR A 176 7.90 19.54 -7.03
C TYR A 176 8.52 20.08 -5.74
N ASN A 177 7.70 20.55 -4.81
CA ASN A 177 8.16 21.22 -3.58
C ASN A 177 7.39 20.79 -2.31
N ALA A 178 6.48 19.82 -2.44
CA ALA A 178 5.57 19.35 -1.38
C ALA A 178 4.69 20.47 -0.76
N VAL A 179 4.48 21.57 -1.48
CA VAL A 179 3.64 22.71 -1.05
C VAL A 179 2.54 22.99 -2.06
N GLU A 180 2.89 23.06 -3.34
CA GLU A 180 1.95 23.31 -4.44
C GLU A 180 1.64 21.98 -5.12
N TRP A 181 0.39 21.54 -5.02
CA TRP A 181 -0.05 20.26 -5.51
C TRP A 181 -0.89 20.37 -6.77
N ALA A 182 -0.56 19.59 -7.79
CA ALA A 182 -1.31 19.45 -9.03
C ALA A 182 -1.99 18.07 -9.08
N PRO A 183 -3.23 17.98 -9.56
CA PRO A 183 -3.96 16.71 -9.59
C PRO A 183 -3.41 15.76 -10.66
N ILE A 184 -3.28 14.48 -10.29
CA ILE A 184 -3.12 13.35 -11.22
C ILE A 184 -4.51 12.80 -11.55
N GLU A 185 -5.31 12.50 -10.50
CA GLU A 185 -6.64 11.92 -10.65
C GLU A 185 -7.55 12.30 -9.49
N THR A 186 -8.84 12.51 -9.80
CA THR A 186 -9.89 12.59 -8.79
C THR A 186 -10.48 11.20 -8.56
N LEU A 187 -10.30 10.66 -7.38
CA LEU A 187 -10.74 9.32 -7.05
C LEU A 187 -12.27 9.28 -6.86
N LYS A 188 -12.88 8.23 -7.39
CA LYS A 188 -14.32 7.96 -7.23
C LYS A 188 -14.50 6.79 -6.27
N GLY A 189 -15.02 7.09 -5.08
CA GLY A 189 -15.38 6.06 -4.13
C GLY A 189 -16.68 5.36 -4.50
N TYR A 190 -16.82 4.14 -4.02
CA TYR A 190 -18.08 3.40 -4.09
C TYR A 190 -19.01 3.81 -2.94
N THR A 191 -20.29 3.50 -3.09
CA THR A 191 -21.33 3.67 -2.07
C THR A 191 -21.98 2.30 -1.79
N ALA A 192 -22.86 2.23 -0.81
CA ALA A 192 -23.59 0.99 -0.53
C ALA A 192 -24.39 0.47 -1.74
N GLU A 193 -24.79 1.35 -2.67
CA GLU A 193 -25.51 0.98 -3.90
C GLU A 193 -24.58 0.31 -4.94
N ASP A 194 -23.28 0.51 -4.83
CA ASP A 194 -22.27 -0.03 -5.75
C ASP A 194 -21.76 -1.42 -5.31
N LEU A 195 -22.21 -1.91 -4.14
CA LEU A 195 -21.83 -3.21 -3.58
C LEU A 195 -22.82 -4.31 -4.02
N ALA A 196 -22.29 -5.51 -4.29
CA ALA A 196 -23.13 -6.68 -4.49
C ALA A 196 -23.66 -7.23 -3.15
N ASP A 197 -24.67 -8.09 -3.21
CA ASP A 197 -25.25 -8.72 -2.01
C ASP A 197 -24.16 -9.48 -1.21
N GLY A 198 -24.01 -9.08 0.05
CA GLY A 198 -23.04 -9.66 0.98
C GLY A 198 -21.64 -9.05 0.91
N GLU A 199 -21.36 -8.13 0.00
CA GLU A 199 -20.11 -7.38 -0.03
C GLU A 199 -20.16 -6.22 0.97
N THR A 200 -19.03 -5.98 1.65
CA THR A 200 -18.83 -4.86 2.58
C THR A 200 -17.75 -3.88 2.12
N THR A 201 -16.91 -4.32 1.18
CA THR A 201 -15.79 -3.56 0.64
C THR A 201 -15.69 -3.78 -0.87
N LYS A 202 -15.02 -2.87 -1.57
CA LYS A 202 -14.81 -2.95 -3.02
C LYS A 202 -13.40 -2.45 -3.38
N PRO A 203 -12.36 -3.23 -3.02
CA PRO A 203 -11.01 -2.86 -3.36
C PRO A 203 -10.76 -2.92 -4.87
N GLU A 204 -9.98 -1.97 -5.35
CA GLU A 204 -9.61 -1.83 -6.75
C GLU A 204 -8.10 -1.66 -6.87
N HIS A 205 -7.52 -2.16 -7.96
CA HIS A 205 -6.14 -1.88 -8.35
C HIS A 205 -6.11 -0.70 -9.32
N LYS A 206 -5.30 0.31 -9.05
CA LYS A 206 -5.17 1.51 -9.89
C LYS A 206 -3.79 1.58 -10.52
N VAL A 207 -3.75 1.96 -11.78
CA VAL A 207 -2.51 2.21 -12.54
C VAL A 207 -2.67 3.51 -13.32
N TYR A 208 -1.74 4.44 -13.13
CA TYR A 208 -1.72 5.75 -13.79
C TYR A 208 -0.39 5.96 -14.52
N ASP A 209 -0.46 6.42 -15.78
CA ASP A 209 0.70 6.96 -16.49
C ASP A 209 1.00 8.36 -15.93
N ILE A 210 2.06 8.47 -15.16
CA ILE A 210 2.51 9.70 -14.53
C ILE A 210 3.78 10.27 -15.16
N THR A 211 4.13 9.83 -16.37
CA THR A 211 5.33 10.29 -17.10
C THR A 211 5.40 11.81 -17.17
N LYS A 212 4.25 12.45 -17.40
CA LYS A 212 4.15 13.91 -17.51
C LYS A 212 4.32 14.67 -16.18
N CYS A 213 4.24 13.98 -15.05
CA CYS A 213 4.49 14.57 -13.74
C CYS A 213 5.98 14.81 -13.49
N PHE A 214 6.86 14.16 -14.26
CA PHE A 214 8.30 14.35 -14.19
C PHE A 214 8.77 15.25 -15.33
N THR A 215 9.37 16.39 -14.99
CA THR A 215 9.90 17.33 -15.98
C THR A 215 11.16 16.83 -16.67
N ASP A 216 11.98 16.07 -15.91
CA ASP A 216 13.26 15.50 -16.35
C ASP A 216 13.62 14.27 -15.50
N ASP A 217 14.83 13.75 -15.68
CA ASP A 217 15.29 12.50 -15.06
C ASP A 217 15.80 12.68 -13.61
N THR A 218 16.01 13.91 -13.18
CA THR A 218 16.71 14.25 -11.92
C THR A 218 15.90 15.10 -10.96
N THR A 219 14.92 15.85 -11.47
CA THR A 219 14.05 16.68 -10.63
C THR A 219 13.15 15.80 -9.77
N PRO A 220 13.21 15.94 -8.42
CA PRO A 220 12.38 15.15 -7.54
C PRO A 220 10.90 15.50 -7.68
N VAL A 221 10.05 14.48 -7.60
CA VAL A 221 8.59 14.58 -7.58
C VAL A 221 8.06 13.91 -6.33
N TYR A 222 7.13 14.58 -5.65
CA TYR A 222 6.36 14.04 -4.54
C TYR A 222 5.01 13.59 -5.07
N LEU A 223 4.53 12.45 -4.61
CA LEU A 223 3.18 11.96 -4.88
C LEU A 223 2.37 11.99 -3.59
N ALA A 224 1.07 12.27 -3.69
CA ALA A 224 0.24 12.37 -2.49
C ALA A 224 -1.17 11.83 -2.72
N TRP A 225 -1.74 11.26 -1.65
CA TRP A 225 -3.14 10.91 -1.54
C TRP A 225 -3.83 11.87 -0.57
N GLN A 226 -4.80 12.60 -1.06
CA GLN A 226 -5.63 13.48 -0.25
C GLN A 226 -6.98 12.82 0.00
N TYR A 227 -7.41 12.90 1.25
CA TYR A 227 -8.77 12.58 1.68
C TYR A 227 -9.40 13.79 2.37
N LYS A 228 -10.67 14.06 2.02
CA LYS A 228 -11.48 15.09 2.68
C LYS A 228 -12.89 14.54 2.87
N GLY A 229 -13.30 14.36 4.12
CA GLY A 229 -14.58 13.74 4.43
C GLY A 229 -15.21 14.25 5.72
N LYS A 230 -16.53 14.17 5.77
CA LYS A 230 -17.33 14.50 6.96
C LYS A 230 -18.51 13.57 7.05
N LEU A 231 -18.61 12.82 8.17
CA LEU A 231 -19.63 11.76 8.34
C LEU A 231 -19.65 10.78 7.17
N ALA A 232 -18.50 10.54 6.59
CA ALA A 232 -18.28 9.61 5.50
C ALA A 232 -17.49 8.40 5.99
N GLN A 233 -17.26 7.44 5.11
CA GLN A 233 -16.50 6.25 5.45
C GLN A 233 -14.99 6.46 5.28
N HIS A 234 -14.30 5.53 4.72
CA HIS A 234 -12.85 5.44 4.70
C HIS A 234 -12.26 5.50 3.30
N MET A 235 -10.97 5.77 3.28
CA MET A 235 -10.07 5.45 2.18
C MET A 235 -8.90 4.66 2.75
N ALA A 236 -8.63 3.50 2.17
CA ALA A 236 -7.46 2.69 2.45
C ALA A 236 -6.64 2.54 1.19
N ILE A 237 -5.30 2.56 1.29
CA ILE A 237 -4.37 2.32 0.19
C ILE A 237 -3.29 1.34 0.62
N ASP A 238 -2.81 0.55 -0.33
CA ASP A 238 -1.77 -0.45 -0.11
C ASP A 238 -0.95 -0.67 -1.39
N ASN A 239 0.19 -1.37 -1.27
CA ASN A 239 1.00 -1.83 -2.40
C ASN A 239 1.38 -0.71 -3.38
N VAL A 240 1.75 0.46 -2.86
CA VAL A 240 2.17 1.60 -3.68
C VAL A 240 3.46 1.25 -4.42
N ARG A 241 3.46 1.43 -5.75
CA ARG A 241 4.65 1.27 -6.59
C ARG A 241 4.77 2.39 -7.59
N VAL A 242 5.99 2.87 -7.79
CA VAL A 242 6.33 3.83 -8.84
C VAL A 242 7.50 3.26 -9.62
N TYR A 243 7.36 3.12 -10.93
CA TYR A 243 8.37 2.46 -11.75
C TYR A 243 8.36 2.95 -13.20
N ASN A 244 9.49 2.75 -13.88
CA ASN A 244 9.60 2.91 -15.32
C ASN A 244 9.35 1.59 -16.03
N GLY A 245 8.58 1.61 -17.09
CA GLY A 245 8.27 0.41 -17.87
C GLY A 245 7.69 0.77 -19.24
N GLU A 246 7.64 -0.19 -20.12
CA GLU A 246 6.94 0.00 -21.39
C GLU A 246 5.46 0.23 -21.07
N SER A 247 4.82 1.08 -21.89
CA SER A 247 3.37 1.30 -21.80
C SER A 247 2.70 -0.05 -21.90
N ALA A 248 2.39 -0.62 -20.75
CA ALA A 248 1.78 -1.91 -20.74
C ALA A 248 0.46 -1.82 -21.49
N SER A 249 0.35 -2.57 -22.55
CA SER A 249 -0.85 -3.30 -22.90
C SER A 249 -1.35 -4.19 -21.73
N ILE A 250 -0.83 -3.99 -20.51
CA ILE A 250 -1.25 -4.71 -19.28
C ILE A 250 -2.73 -4.46 -18.97
N ALA A 251 -3.26 -3.28 -19.21
CA ALA A 251 -4.69 -3.06 -19.09
C ALA A 251 -5.49 -3.86 -20.15
N ALA A 252 -4.97 -3.99 -21.36
CA ALA A 252 -5.58 -4.83 -22.40
C ALA A 252 -5.33 -6.33 -22.16
N ALA A 253 -4.13 -6.70 -21.72
CA ALA A 253 -3.81 -8.08 -21.36
C ALA A 253 -4.59 -8.56 -20.11
N ASN A 254 -4.94 -7.69 -19.18
CA ASN A 254 -5.78 -8.01 -18.04
C ASN A 254 -7.27 -8.14 -18.39
N ALA A 255 -7.75 -7.39 -19.38
CA ALA A 255 -9.14 -7.45 -19.81
C ALA A 255 -9.48 -8.78 -20.53
N ASP A 256 -8.50 -9.42 -21.18
CA ASP A 256 -8.71 -10.64 -21.94
C ASP A 256 -8.36 -11.93 -21.19
N MET A 257 -7.62 -11.84 -20.07
CA MET A 257 -7.26 -13.03 -19.30
C MET A 257 -8.39 -13.43 -18.37
N LYS A 258 -9.01 -14.55 -18.68
CA LYS A 258 -10.04 -15.19 -17.83
C LYS A 258 -9.41 -16.33 -17.06
N PHE A 259 -9.47 -16.28 -15.75
CA PHE A 259 -9.11 -17.42 -14.92
C PHE A 259 -10.21 -17.68 -13.89
N ARG A 260 -10.38 -18.93 -13.50
CA ARG A 260 -11.25 -19.35 -12.41
C ARG A 260 -10.67 -20.58 -11.73
N VAL A 261 -10.87 -20.71 -10.44
CA VAL A 261 -10.49 -21.91 -9.70
C VAL A 261 -11.68 -22.86 -9.67
N GLU A 262 -11.46 -24.08 -10.13
CA GLU A 262 -12.47 -25.16 -10.14
C GLU A 262 -11.93 -26.36 -9.37
N GLY A 263 -12.42 -26.57 -8.15
CA GLY A 263 -11.95 -27.67 -7.30
C GLY A 263 -10.44 -27.65 -7.11
N ASN A 264 -9.73 -28.62 -7.66
CA ASN A 264 -8.28 -28.79 -7.56
C ASN A 264 -7.51 -28.28 -8.80
N ALA A 265 -8.11 -27.38 -9.56
CA ALA A 265 -7.50 -26.89 -10.78
C ALA A 265 -7.76 -25.39 -10.98
N ILE A 266 -6.90 -24.75 -11.75
CA ILE A 266 -7.12 -23.42 -12.32
C ILE A 266 -7.44 -23.59 -13.83
N VAL A 267 -8.49 -22.95 -14.27
CA VAL A 267 -8.82 -22.79 -15.68
C VAL A 267 -8.36 -21.42 -16.13
N VAL A 268 -7.49 -21.39 -17.13
CA VAL A 268 -6.92 -20.14 -17.69
C VAL A 268 -7.25 -20.08 -19.17
N GLY A 269 -7.67 -18.92 -19.66
CA GLY A 269 -7.99 -18.75 -21.08
C GLY A 269 -8.02 -17.28 -21.50
N GLY A 270 -8.30 -17.07 -22.77
CA GLY A 270 -8.52 -15.74 -23.37
C GLY A 270 -7.31 -15.13 -24.08
N MET A 271 -6.08 -15.65 -23.88
CA MET A 271 -4.87 -15.07 -24.47
C MET A 271 -3.89 -16.13 -24.98
N ALA A 272 -3.03 -15.75 -25.92
CA ALA A 272 -1.92 -16.59 -26.37
C ALA A 272 -0.72 -16.46 -25.42
N GLY A 273 -0.12 -17.55 -25.00
CA GLY A 273 1.04 -17.55 -24.10
C GLY A 273 1.35 -18.90 -23.49
N ASN A 274 2.39 -18.95 -22.66
CA ASN A 274 2.73 -20.11 -21.86
C ASN A 274 2.29 -19.89 -20.42
N VAL A 275 1.49 -20.83 -19.89
CA VAL A 275 1.03 -20.82 -18.51
C VAL A 275 1.75 -21.90 -17.75
N SER A 276 2.29 -21.58 -16.57
CA SER A 276 2.89 -22.55 -15.65
C SER A 276 2.29 -22.40 -14.25
N VAL A 277 2.15 -23.52 -13.55
CA VAL A 277 1.77 -23.60 -12.14
C VAL A 277 2.92 -24.23 -11.39
N CYS A 278 3.50 -23.49 -10.43
CA CYS A 278 4.64 -23.93 -9.64
C CYS A 278 4.39 -23.77 -8.14
N THR A 279 5.11 -24.50 -7.32
CA THR A 279 5.15 -24.32 -5.86
C THR A 279 6.06 -23.13 -5.51
N PRO A 280 6.01 -22.59 -4.29
CA PRO A 280 6.94 -21.56 -3.84
C PRO A 280 8.41 -21.99 -3.84
N SER A 281 8.68 -23.30 -3.80
CA SER A 281 10.04 -23.85 -3.92
C SER A 281 10.55 -23.92 -5.37
N GLY A 282 9.75 -23.47 -6.34
CA GLY A 282 10.10 -23.46 -7.77
C GLY A 282 9.83 -24.76 -8.52
N MET A 283 9.22 -25.77 -7.88
CA MET A 283 8.83 -27.00 -8.57
C MET A 283 7.60 -26.73 -9.43
N CYS A 284 7.70 -26.87 -10.76
CA CYS A 284 6.57 -26.77 -11.68
C CYS A 284 5.68 -28.02 -11.61
N LEU A 285 4.39 -27.80 -11.41
CA LEU A 285 3.36 -28.85 -11.35
C LEU A 285 2.77 -29.13 -12.71
N ALA A 286 2.60 -28.09 -13.52
CA ALA A 286 2.07 -28.19 -14.87
C ALA A 286 2.41 -26.96 -15.70
N GLU A 287 2.43 -27.15 -17.03
CA GLU A 287 2.59 -26.09 -18.02
C GLU A 287 1.64 -26.33 -19.20
N ALA A 288 1.17 -25.26 -19.81
CA ALA A 288 0.38 -25.30 -21.02
C ALA A 288 0.71 -24.12 -21.93
N ARG A 289 0.66 -24.34 -23.24
CA ARG A 289 0.72 -23.28 -24.25
C ARG A 289 -0.70 -23.04 -24.78
N LEU A 290 -1.12 -21.78 -24.73
CA LEU A 290 -2.42 -21.32 -25.20
C LEU A 290 -2.25 -20.49 -26.49
N ASN A 291 -3.15 -20.67 -27.44
CA ASN A 291 -3.38 -19.70 -28.49
C ASN A 291 -4.52 -18.76 -28.10
N ALA A 292 -4.69 -17.67 -28.82
CA ALA A 292 -5.79 -16.74 -28.56
C ALA A 292 -7.15 -17.48 -28.67
N GLY A 293 -7.94 -17.37 -27.59
CA GLY A 293 -9.24 -18.06 -27.49
C GLY A 293 -9.22 -19.46 -26.88
N ASP A 294 -8.05 -20.08 -26.73
CA ASP A 294 -7.92 -21.37 -26.05
C ASP A 294 -8.10 -21.25 -24.53
N THR A 295 -8.41 -22.41 -23.91
CA THR A 295 -8.42 -22.54 -22.43
C THR A 295 -7.58 -23.75 -22.02
N ALA A 296 -6.87 -23.65 -20.89
CA ALA A 296 -6.21 -24.78 -20.25
C ALA A 296 -6.69 -24.97 -18.82
N THR A 297 -6.79 -26.19 -18.38
CA THR A 297 -7.06 -26.56 -16.99
C THR A 297 -5.79 -27.17 -16.40
N LEU A 298 -5.23 -26.51 -15.39
CA LEU A 298 -3.96 -26.90 -14.76
C LEU A 298 -4.19 -27.26 -13.29
N PRO A 299 -3.56 -28.33 -12.77
CA PRO A 299 -3.74 -28.77 -11.40
C PRO A 299 -3.11 -27.77 -10.41
N LEU A 300 -3.76 -27.64 -9.23
CA LEU A 300 -3.22 -26.91 -8.08
C LEU A 300 -2.84 -27.90 -6.98
N ALA A 301 -1.70 -27.69 -6.34
CA ALA A 301 -1.31 -28.42 -5.13
C ALA A 301 -2.02 -27.83 -3.91
N LYS A 302 -2.06 -28.60 -2.81
CA LYS A 302 -2.50 -28.09 -1.51
C LYS A 302 -1.47 -27.04 -1.00
N GLY A 303 -1.97 -25.91 -0.55
CA GLY A 303 -1.16 -24.77 -0.11
C GLY A 303 -0.93 -23.75 -1.22
N VAL A 304 0.17 -23.02 -1.16
CA VAL A 304 0.48 -21.91 -2.08
C VAL A 304 0.90 -22.43 -3.46
N ASN A 305 0.28 -21.90 -4.50
CA ASN A 305 0.62 -22.12 -5.90
C ASN A 305 0.99 -20.77 -6.55
N ILE A 306 2.04 -20.76 -7.33
CA ILE A 306 2.48 -19.62 -8.13
C ILE A 306 2.14 -19.92 -9.59
N ILE A 307 1.25 -19.14 -10.16
CA ILE A 307 0.84 -19.25 -11.55
C ILE A 307 1.56 -18.14 -12.33
N SER A 308 2.38 -18.52 -13.29
CA SER A 308 3.05 -17.60 -14.19
C SER A 308 2.51 -17.74 -15.61
N ILE A 309 2.17 -16.60 -16.22
CA ILE A 309 1.67 -16.54 -17.58
C ILE A 309 2.63 -15.67 -18.38
N ARG A 310 3.31 -16.29 -19.36
CA ARG A 310 4.25 -15.60 -20.26
C ARG A 310 3.62 -15.42 -21.61
N THR A 311 3.44 -14.19 -22.04
CA THR A 311 2.94 -13.78 -23.36
C THR A 311 4.04 -13.14 -24.17
N ALA A 312 3.74 -12.69 -25.39
CA ALA A 312 4.64 -11.83 -26.16
C ALA A 312 4.94 -10.51 -25.46
N ASP A 313 4.00 -10.02 -24.63
CA ASP A 313 4.02 -8.71 -24.00
C ASP A 313 4.63 -8.75 -22.58
N GLY A 314 5.05 -9.91 -22.08
CA GLY A 314 5.70 -10.03 -20.76
C GLY A 314 5.27 -11.26 -19.94
N VAL A 315 5.64 -11.24 -18.66
CA VAL A 315 5.31 -12.31 -17.71
C VAL A 315 4.43 -11.75 -16.59
N LYS A 316 3.30 -12.41 -16.36
CA LYS A 316 2.42 -12.13 -15.24
C LYS A 316 2.46 -13.29 -14.24
N THR A 317 2.54 -12.99 -12.96
CA THR A 317 2.56 -13.99 -11.90
C THR A 317 1.46 -13.69 -10.89
N MET A 318 0.76 -14.72 -10.44
CA MET A 318 -0.24 -14.64 -9.39
C MET A 318 -0.04 -15.75 -8.37
N LYS A 319 -0.47 -15.53 -7.14
CA LYS A 319 -0.41 -16.49 -6.03
C LYS A 319 -1.82 -16.96 -5.71
N ILE A 320 -2.02 -18.26 -5.64
CA ILE A 320 -3.29 -18.87 -5.22
C ILE A 320 -2.99 -19.79 -4.04
N ASN A 321 -3.70 -19.57 -2.94
CA ASN A 321 -3.68 -20.48 -1.80
C ASN A 321 -4.88 -21.43 -1.87
N LYS A 322 -4.62 -22.72 -1.66
CA LYS A 322 -5.61 -23.78 -1.75
C LYS A 322 -5.66 -24.63 -0.50
#